data_24f3a4328077e67121198fbcacc90e39
#
_entry.id   24f3a4328077e67121198fbcacc90e39
#
_cell.length_a   1.000
_cell.length_b   1.000
_cell.length_c   1.000
_cell.angle_alpha   90.00
_cell.angle_beta   90.00
_cell.angle_gamma   90.00
#
_symmetry.space_group_name_H-M   'P 1'
#
loop_
_entity.id
_entity.type
_entity.pdbx_description
1 polymer ?
#
loop_
_entity_poly.entity_id
_entity_poly.type
_entity_poly.pdbx_seq_one_letter_code
_entity_poly.pdbx_strand_id
1 'polypeptide(L)'
;SALGEALTMEADGVVTRPAVEAFTRALKLQPADPRAAFYLGLHEQQSGDSPAALKRWRALEAQSPPDAPWLPTLRAEIRKAGGTPGSTAPATGPAMPQPSPDQVEAMGRLSPEERQKTIRAMVDGLDAKLREGPGNRPEDRDAWLRLANARKGRSRQGR
;
A
#
# COMPACT_ATOMS: atom_id res chain seq x y z
N SER A 1 -3.69 -15.64 -21.32
CA SER A 1 -4.46 -15.07 -20.18
C SER A 1 -5.96 -15.18 -20.37
N ALA A 2 -6.49 -15.06 -21.60
CA ALA A 2 -7.94 -15.11 -21.87
C ALA A 2 -8.65 -16.36 -21.34
N LEU A 3 -8.04 -17.55 -21.48
CA LEU A 3 -8.59 -18.79 -20.91
C LEU A 3 -8.72 -18.72 -19.37
N GLY A 4 -7.68 -18.21 -18.70
CA GLY A 4 -7.72 -18.06 -17.23
C GLY A 4 -8.82 -17.10 -16.78
N GLU A 5 -9.03 -16.01 -17.53
CA GLU A 5 -10.09 -15.05 -17.26
C GLU A 5 -11.49 -15.69 -17.43
N ALA A 6 -11.72 -16.42 -18.52
CA ALA A 6 -12.97 -17.14 -18.75
C ALA A 6 -13.28 -18.13 -17.61
N LEU A 7 -12.28 -18.92 -17.17
CA LEU A 7 -12.42 -19.85 -16.05
C LEU A 7 -12.69 -19.13 -14.70
N THR A 8 -12.14 -17.94 -14.52
CA THR A 8 -12.40 -17.13 -13.32
C THR A 8 -13.81 -16.54 -13.36
N MET A 9 -14.28 -16.09 -14.52
CA MET A 9 -15.65 -15.59 -14.70
C MET A 9 -16.68 -16.70 -14.50
N GLU A 10 -16.43 -17.90 -15.03
CA GLU A 10 -17.28 -19.08 -14.82
C GLU A 10 -17.41 -19.46 -13.33
N ALA A 11 -16.36 -19.18 -12.54
CA ALA A 11 -16.30 -19.44 -11.11
C ALA A 11 -16.66 -18.20 -10.25
N ASP A 12 -17.51 -17.29 -10.75
CA ASP A 12 -17.98 -16.10 -10.03
C ASP A 12 -16.84 -15.24 -9.42
N GLY A 13 -15.72 -15.12 -10.15
CA GLY A 13 -14.56 -14.32 -9.72
C GLY A 13 -13.55 -15.06 -8.84
N VAL A 14 -13.79 -16.34 -8.56
CA VAL A 14 -12.82 -17.18 -7.85
C VAL A 14 -11.75 -17.67 -8.83
N VAL A 15 -10.47 -17.40 -8.51
CA VAL A 15 -9.35 -17.87 -9.33
C VAL A 15 -9.08 -19.34 -9.01
N THR A 16 -9.72 -20.24 -9.74
CA THR A 16 -9.62 -21.68 -9.54
C THR A 16 -8.25 -22.23 -9.97
N ARG A 17 -7.92 -23.45 -9.55
CA ARG A 17 -6.65 -24.10 -9.93
C ARG A 17 -6.45 -24.18 -11.47
N PRO A 18 -7.45 -24.54 -12.29
CA PRO A 18 -7.30 -24.49 -13.75
C PRO A 18 -7.01 -23.10 -14.29
N ALA A 19 -7.62 -22.05 -13.68
CA ALA A 19 -7.34 -20.67 -14.03
C ALA A 19 -5.90 -20.27 -13.71
N VAL A 20 -5.39 -20.67 -12.52
CA VAL A 20 -3.99 -20.46 -12.11
C VAL A 20 -3.01 -21.10 -13.10
N GLU A 21 -3.28 -22.33 -13.53
CA GLU A 21 -2.45 -23.05 -14.53
C GLU A 21 -2.46 -22.29 -15.87
N ALA A 22 -3.61 -21.79 -16.31
CA ALA A 22 -3.73 -20.99 -17.54
C ALA A 22 -2.96 -19.66 -17.44
N PHE A 23 -3.08 -18.94 -16.34
CA PHE A 23 -2.34 -17.70 -16.11
C PHE A 23 -0.82 -17.93 -15.96
N THR A 24 -0.42 -19.00 -15.27
CA THR A 24 0.99 -19.37 -15.15
C THR A 24 1.59 -19.68 -16.51
N ARG A 25 0.85 -20.40 -17.38
CA ARG A 25 1.28 -20.66 -18.76
C ARG A 25 1.37 -19.37 -19.57
N ALA A 26 0.43 -18.45 -19.38
CA ALA A 26 0.46 -17.15 -20.04
C ALA A 26 1.73 -16.36 -19.66
N LEU A 27 2.10 -16.30 -18.39
CA LEU A 27 3.35 -15.64 -17.95
C LEU A 27 4.62 -16.32 -18.46
N LYS A 28 4.61 -17.64 -18.68
CA LYS A 28 5.76 -18.32 -19.32
C LYS A 28 5.95 -17.91 -20.78
N LEU A 29 4.86 -17.64 -21.48
CA LEU A 29 4.88 -17.18 -22.88
C LEU A 29 5.10 -15.66 -22.98
N GLN A 30 4.54 -14.90 -22.07
CA GLN A 30 4.61 -13.46 -22.01
C GLN A 30 4.81 -13.00 -20.56
N PRO A 31 6.08 -12.86 -20.10
CA PRO A 31 6.40 -12.52 -18.71
C PRO A 31 5.82 -11.19 -18.22
N ALA A 32 5.53 -10.28 -19.15
CA ALA A 32 4.96 -8.96 -18.87
C ALA A 32 3.43 -8.89 -19.07
N ASP A 33 2.72 -10.03 -19.10
CA ASP A 33 1.26 -10.04 -19.22
C ASP A 33 0.60 -9.48 -17.93
N PRO A 34 0.03 -8.26 -17.98
CA PRO A 34 -0.50 -7.60 -16.78
C PRO A 34 -1.74 -8.32 -16.25
N ARG A 35 -2.52 -8.92 -17.13
CA ARG A 35 -3.75 -9.65 -16.78
C ARG A 35 -3.42 -10.90 -15.99
N ALA A 36 -2.50 -11.71 -16.49
CA ALA A 36 -2.07 -12.92 -15.80
C ALA A 36 -1.44 -12.61 -14.43
N ALA A 37 -0.61 -11.57 -14.35
CA ALA A 37 -0.02 -11.12 -13.09
C ALA A 37 -1.09 -10.64 -12.10
N PHE A 38 -2.09 -9.90 -12.54
CA PHE A 38 -3.21 -9.43 -11.71
C PHE A 38 -4.00 -10.59 -11.09
N TYR A 39 -4.45 -11.54 -11.93
CA TYR A 39 -5.28 -12.66 -11.45
C TYR A 39 -4.49 -13.65 -10.57
N LEU A 40 -3.21 -13.86 -10.80
CA LEU A 40 -2.39 -14.66 -9.89
C LEU A 40 -2.25 -13.98 -8.53
N GLY A 41 -2.12 -12.66 -8.48
CA GLY A 41 -2.19 -11.91 -7.23
C GLY A 41 -3.55 -12.05 -6.54
N LEU A 42 -4.64 -12.03 -7.31
CA LEU A 42 -5.98 -12.25 -6.77
C LEU A 42 -6.14 -13.65 -6.18
N HIS A 43 -5.56 -14.68 -6.81
CA HIS A 43 -5.51 -16.03 -6.25
C HIS A 43 -4.75 -16.09 -4.93
N GLU A 44 -3.56 -15.46 -4.86
CA GLU A 44 -2.76 -15.37 -3.63
C GLU A 44 -3.57 -14.70 -2.51
N GLN A 45 -4.28 -13.63 -2.81
CA GLN A 45 -5.17 -12.95 -1.87
C GLN A 45 -6.33 -13.86 -1.40
N GLN A 46 -7.01 -14.52 -2.33
CA GLN A 46 -8.13 -15.43 -2.02
C GLN A 46 -7.68 -16.64 -1.19
N SER A 47 -6.41 -17.04 -1.32
CA SER A 47 -5.77 -18.09 -0.53
C SER A 47 -5.27 -17.62 0.84
N GLY A 48 -5.43 -16.32 1.17
CA GLY A 48 -4.99 -15.75 2.43
C GLY A 48 -3.53 -15.29 2.43
N ASP A 49 -2.80 -15.43 1.32
CA ASP A 49 -1.42 -14.96 1.19
C ASP A 49 -1.35 -13.51 0.67
N SER A 50 -1.88 -12.58 1.48
CA SER A 50 -1.85 -11.16 1.16
C SER A 50 -0.45 -10.58 0.92
N PRO A 51 0.62 -11.01 1.63
CA PRO A 51 1.98 -10.57 1.34
C PRO A 51 2.46 -10.94 -0.07
N ALA A 52 2.19 -12.16 -0.55
CA ALA A 52 2.54 -12.58 -1.90
C ALA A 52 1.75 -11.79 -2.96
N ALA A 53 0.44 -11.62 -2.76
CA ALA A 53 -0.42 -10.79 -3.61
C ALA A 53 0.12 -9.36 -3.73
N LEU A 54 0.43 -8.71 -2.60
CA LEU A 54 0.97 -7.36 -2.57
C LEU A 54 2.31 -7.25 -3.30
N LYS A 55 3.21 -8.22 -3.11
CA LYS A 55 4.50 -8.27 -3.81
C LYS A 55 4.29 -8.32 -5.34
N ARG A 56 3.40 -9.17 -5.80
CA ARG A 56 3.08 -9.33 -7.23
C ARG A 56 2.44 -8.08 -7.81
N TRP A 57 1.45 -7.53 -7.15
CA TRP A 57 0.73 -6.34 -7.61
C TRP A 57 1.60 -5.08 -7.61
N ARG A 58 2.51 -4.91 -6.66
CA ARG A 58 3.48 -3.81 -6.67
C ARG A 58 4.48 -3.93 -7.81
N ALA A 59 4.94 -5.14 -8.12
CA ALA A 59 5.79 -5.36 -9.29
C ALA A 59 5.04 -5.05 -10.59
N LEU A 60 3.77 -5.42 -10.68
CA LEU A 60 2.91 -5.08 -11.82
C LEU A 60 2.70 -3.56 -11.92
N GLU A 61 2.40 -2.88 -10.81
CA GLU A 61 2.22 -1.43 -10.79
C GLU A 61 3.49 -0.69 -11.26
N ALA A 62 4.67 -1.12 -10.79
CA ALA A 62 5.96 -0.52 -11.14
C ALA A 62 6.32 -0.69 -12.63
N GLN A 63 5.84 -1.74 -13.29
CA GLN A 63 6.08 -2.02 -14.70
C GLN A 63 4.97 -1.46 -15.62
N SER A 64 3.87 -0.98 -15.06
CA SER A 64 2.73 -0.48 -15.82
C SER A 64 2.93 0.97 -16.25
N PRO A 65 2.52 1.35 -17.47
CA PRO A 65 2.44 2.76 -17.86
C PRO A 65 1.55 3.55 -16.90
N PRO A 66 1.84 4.84 -16.65
CA PRO A 66 1.10 5.65 -15.67
C PRO A 66 -0.38 5.86 -16.02
N ASP A 67 -0.73 5.72 -17.28
CA ASP A 67 -2.07 5.86 -17.87
C ASP A 67 -2.75 4.51 -18.15
N ALA A 68 -2.18 3.40 -17.68
CA ALA A 68 -2.74 2.08 -17.92
C ALA A 68 -4.16 1.94 -17.33
N PRO A 69 -5.15 1.47 -18.11
CA PRO A 69 -6.56 1.45 -17.71
C PRO A 69 -6.85 0.51 -16.52
N TRP A 70 -5.97 -0.44 -16.24
CA TRP A 70 -6.10 -1.38 -15.11
C TRP A 70 -5.54 -0.86 -13.79
N LEU A 71 -4.73 0.21 -13.80
CA LEU A 71 -4.10 0.75 -12.59
C LEU A 71 -5.09 1.13 -11.49
N PRO A 72 -6.24 1.77 -11.76
CA PRO A 72 -7.21 2.07 -10.72
C PRO A 72 -7.71 0.83 -9.99
N THR A 73 -8.01 -0.23 -10.74
CA THR A 73 -8.46 -1.53 -10.18
C THR A 73 -7.34 -2.20 -9.39
N LEU A 74 -6.13 -2.26 -9.96
CA LEU A 74 -4.95 -2.81 -9.28
C LEU A 74 -4.68 -2.11 -7.94
N ARG A 75 -4.74 -0.79 -7.91
CA ARG A 75 -4.55 0.02 -6.70
C ARG A 75 -5.65 -0.19 -5.68
N ALA A 76 -6.88 -0.46 -6.12
CA ALA A 76 -7.97 -0.81 -5.23
C ALA A 76 -7.72 -2.16 -4.55
N GLU A 77 -7.24 -3.17 -5.28
CA GLU A 77 -6.90 -4.48 -4.72
C GLU A 77 -5.69 -4.39 -3.76
N ILE A 78 -4.65 -3.60 -4.10
CA ILE A 78 -3.53 -3.33 -3.20
C ILE A 78 -4.03 -2.76 -1.86
N ARG A 79 -4.96 -1.78 -1.89
CA ARG A 79 -5.53 -1.21 -0.65
C ARG A 79 -6.35 -2.23 0.14
N LYS A 80 -7.17 -3.04 -0.52
CA LYS A 80 -7.93 -4.12 0.14
C LYS A 80 -7.02 -5.12 0.85
N ALA A 81 -5.87 -5.43 0.25
CA ALA A 81 -4.86 -6.29 0.83
C ALA A 81 -4.01 -5.63 1.94
N GLY A 82 -4.34 -4.40 2.33
CA GLY A 82 -3.60 -3.65 3.35
C GLY A 82 -2.33 -2.98 2.85
N GLY A 83 -2.12 -2.90 1.53
CA GLY A 83 -0.98 -2.23 0.92
C GLY A 83 -1.22 -0.76 0.61
N THR A 84 -0.13 -0.02 0.41
CA THR A 84 -0.16 1.37 -0.08
C THR A 84 0.22 1.36 -1.56
N PRO A 85 -0.66 1.80 -2.47
CA PRO A 85 -0.33 1.93 -3.90
C PRO A 85 0.78 2.95 -4.13
N GLY A 86 1.59 2.72 -5.17
CA GLY A 86 2.72 3.60 -5.50
C GLY A 86 3.94 3.45 -4.59
N SER A 87 3.89 2.57 -3.59
CA SER A 87 5.04 2.26 -2.76
C SER A 87 5.90 1.20 -3.44
N THR A 88 7.00 1.61 -4.05
CA THR A 88 8.03 0.70 -4.61
C THR A 88 8.93 0.09 -3.51
N ALA A 89 8.63 0.34 -2.24
CA ALA A 89 9.38 -0.25 -1.15
C ALA A 89 9.23 -1.79 -1.20
N PRO A 90 10.34 -2.54 -1.29
CA PRO A 90 10.29 -3.96 -1.07
C PRO A 90 9.68 -4.21 0.32
N ALA A 91 8.94 -5.32 0.46
CA ALA A 91 8.34 -5.74 1.74
C ALA A 91 9.38 -6.02 2.86
N THR A 92 10.63 -5.62 2.67
CA THR A 92 11.79 -5.75 3.57
C THR A 92 12.37 -4.42 4.01
N GLY A 93 11.69 -3.29 3.79
CA GLY A 93 12.02 -2.06 4.53
C GLY A 93 11.57 -2.21 5.99
N PRO A 94 12.28 -1.60 6.97
CA PRO A 94 11.76 -1.55 8.33
C PRO A 94 10.35 -0.97 8.24
N ALA A 95 9.36 -1.80 8.58
CA ALA A 95 7.98 -1.36 8.69
C ALA A 95 8.02 -0.09 9.54
N MET A 96 7.54 1.03 8.99
CA MET A 96 7.21 2.15 9.89
C MET A 96 6.33 1.52 10.96
N PRO A 97 6.69 1.65 12.22
CA PRO A 97 5.95 1.00 13.27
C PRO A 97 4.49 1.46 13.16
N GLN A 98 3.67 0.58 12.60
CA GLN A 98 2.23 0.75 12.76
C GLN A 98 1.98 0.69 14.26
N PRO A 99 1.20 1.61 14.83
CA PRO A 99 0.87 1.53 16.23
C PRO A 99 0.29 0.14 16.48
N SER A 100 0.87 -0.58 17.45
CA SER A 100 0.37 -1.90 17.84
C SER A 100 -1.10 -1.76 18.28
N PRO A 101 -1.90 -2.83 18.19
CA PRO A 101 -3.26 -2.82 18.74
C PRO A 101 -3.33 -2.27 20.15
N ASP A 102 -2.33 -2.57 20.99
CA ASP A 102 -2.20 -2.05 22.36
C ASP A 102 -1.95 -0.52 22.38
N GLN A 103 -1.19 0.01 21.43
CA GLN A 103 -0.97 1.45 21.31
C GLN A 103 -2.22 2.19 20.82
N VAL A 104 -2.99 1.58 19.92
CA VAL A 104 -4.28 2.12 19.45
C VAL A 104 -5.29 2.12 20.61
N GLU A 105 -5.34 1.06 21.40
CA GLU A 105 -6.21 0.95 22.57
C GLU A 105 -5.77 1.91 23.69
N ALA A 106 -4.47 2.04 23.93
CA ALA A 106 -3.93 3.03 24.87
C ALA A 106 -4.26 4.47 24.44
N MET A 107 -4.17 4.79 23.15
CA MET A 107 -4.58 6.09 22.60
C MET A 107 -6.10 6.31 22.73
N GLY A 108 -6.90 5.27 22.64
CA GLY A 108 -8.36 5.33 22.85
C GLY A 108 -8.75 5.65 24.29
N ARG A 109 -7.93 5.28 25.27
CA ARG A 109 -8.14 5.53 26.71
C ARG A 109 -7.67 6.90 27.18
N LEU A 110 -6.88 7.63 26.36
CA LEU A 110 -6.40 8.97 26.68
C LEU A 110 -7.52 10.00 26.56
N SER A 111 -7.53 10.96 27.48
CA SER A 111 -8.40 12.13 27.35
C SER A 111 -8.07 12.97 26.10
N PRO A 112 -8.99 13.80 25.61
CA PRO A 112 -8.73 14.65 24.44
C PRO A 112 -7.49 15.53 24.60
N GLU A 113 -7.21 16.00 25.82
CA GLU A 113 -6.03 16.82 26.13
C GLU A 113 -4.72 16.03 26.09
N GLU A 114 -4.72 14.82 26.61
CA GLU A 114 -3.56 13.92 26.57
C GLU A 114 -3.24 13.47 25.17
N ARG A 115 -4.27 13.16 24.34
CA ARG A 115 -4.08 12.90 22.91
C ARG A 115 -3.41 14.07 22.21
N GLN A 116 -3.84 15.29 22.50
CA GLN A 116 -3.29 16.49 21.89
C GLN A 116 -1.84 16.76 22.32
N LYS A 117 -1.48 16.45 23.58
CA LYS A 117 -0.09 16.48 24.07
C LYS A 117 0.79 15.45 23.34
N THR A 118 0.31 14.23 23.19
CA THR A 118 1.04 13.15 22.50
C THR A 118 1.26 13.49 21.02
N ILE A 119 0.24 14.02 20.34
CA ILE A 119 0.35 14.46 18.94
C ILE A 119 1.37 15.62 18.82
N ARG A 120 1.36 16.58 19.75
CA ARG A 120 2.35 17.67 19.77
C ARG A 120 3.77 17.14 19.94
N ALA A 121 3.99 16.24 20.88
CA ALA A 121 5.30 15.64 21.11
C ALA A 121 5.82 14.87 19.91
N MET A 122 4.94 14.14 19.19
CA MET A 122 5.31 13.46 17.95
C MET A 122 5.68 14.43 16.82
N VAL A 123 4.93 15.53 16.67
CA VAL A 123 5.20 16.57 15.65
C VAL A 123 6.51 17.31 15.99
N ASP A 124 6.75 17.62 17.23
CA ASP A 124 7.98 18.31 17.68
C ASP A 124 9.21 17.39 17.54
N GLY A 125 9.06 16.09 17.82
CA GLY A 125 10.11 15.08 17.58
C GLY A 125 10.43 14.89 16.10
N LEU A 126 9.43 14.98 15.23
CA LEU A 126 9.63 14.92 13.77
C LEU A 126 10.33 16.20 13.26
N ASP A 127 9.94 17.37 13.78
CA ASP A 127 10.57 18.66 13.46
C ASP A 127 12.06 18.69 13.89
N ALA A 128 12.38 18.13 15.04
CA ALA A 128 13.76 17.99 15.52
C ALA A 128 14.59 17.08 14.62
N LYS A 129 14.06 15.90 14.26
CA LYS A 129 14.74 14.96 13.34
C LYS A 129 14.96 15.54 11.94
N LEU A 130 14.01 16.34 11.44
CA LEU A 130 14.14 17.00 10.13
C LEU A 130 15.16 18.14 10.13
N ARG A 131 15.41 18.76 11.30
CA ARG A 131 16.45 19.79 11.46
C ARG A 131 17.85 19.20 11.62
N GLU A 132 17.98 18.01 12.16
CA GLU A 132 19.25 17.31 12.35
C GLU A 132 19.69 16.50 11.11
N GLY A 133 18.79 16.19 10.18
CA GLY A 133 19.07 15.42 8.97
C GLY A 133 19.65 16.26 7.82
N PRO A 134 20.51 15.69 6.98
CA PRO A 134 20.97 16.36 5.76
C PRO A 134 19.80 16.55 4.79
N GLY A 135 19.24 17.73 4.76
CA GLY A 135 17.98 18.12 4.11
C GLY A 135 17.96 18.08 2.59
N ASN A 136 18.34 16.95 1.97
CA ASN A 136 18.31 16.82 0.52
C ASN A 136 18.02 15.40 0.00
N ARG A 137 17.33 14.55 0.79
CA ARG A 137 16.90 13.24 0.32
C ARG A 137 15.43 13.30 -0.13
N PRO A 138 15.02 12.59 -1.20
CA PRO A 138 13.64 12.58 -1.67
C PRO A 138 12.63 12.14 -0.59
N GLU A 139 13.05 11.31 0.35
CA GLU A 139 12.26 10.89 1.53
C GLU A 139 12.00 12.04 2.52
N ASP A 140 12.89 13.04 2.60
CA ASP A 140 12.71 14.21 3.46
C ASP A 140 11.62 15.14 2.93
N ARG A 141 11.40 15.14 1.62
CA ARG A 141 10.38 15.95 0.93
C ARG A 141 8.96 15.57 1.35
N ASP A 142 8.68 14.28 1.46
CA ASP A 142 7.38 13.78 1.92
C ASP A 142 7.15 14.06 3.42
N ALA A 143 8.20 14.01 4.22
CA ALA A 143 8.16 14.38 5.63
C ALA A 143 7.90 15.89 5.80
N TRP A 144 8.51 16.74 4.98
CA TRP A 144 8.25 18.19 4.96
C TRP A 144 6.81 18.53 4.52
N LEU A 145 6.27 17.83 3.52
CA LEU A 145 4.88 18.02 3.07
C LEU A 145 3.89 17.63 4.17
N ARG A 146 4.14 16.56 4.91
CA ARG A 146 3.31 16.13 6.04
C ARG A 146 3.37 17.15 7.18
N LEU A 147 4.54 17.68 7.50
CA LEU A 147 4.74 18.71 8.51
C LEU A 147 4.02 20.04 8.11
N ALA A 148 4.13 20.44 6.86
CA ALA A 148 3.45 21.62 6.33
C ALA A 148 1.94 21.50 6.42
N ASN A 149 1.38 20.35 6.09
CA ASN A 149 -0.05 20.06 6.21
C ASN A 149 -0.54 20.04 7.67
N ALA A 150 0.25 19.46 8.58
CA ALA A 150 -0.06 19.45 10.01
C ALA A 150 -0.05 20.86 10.61
N ARG A 151 0.84 21.73 10.15
CA ARG A 151 0.88 23.16 10.56
C ARG A 151 -0.31 23.96 10.01
N LYS A 152 -0.73 23.68 8.78
CA LYS A 152 -1.88 24.34 8.14
C LYS A 152 -3.22 24.00 8.83
N GLY A 153 -3.36 22.77 9.33
CA GLY A 153 -4.52 22.37 10.14
C GLY A 153 -4.61 23.10 11.48
N ARG A 154 -3.48 23.42 12.09
CA ARG A 154 -3.40 24.17 13.35
C ARG A 154 -3.83 25.63 13.23
N SER A 155 -3.53 26.28 12.11
CA SER A 155 -3.90 27.71 11.87
C SER A 155 -5.39 27.92 11.66
N ARG A 156 -6.16 26.86 11.37
CA ARG A 156 -7.62 26.95 11.14
C ARG A 156 -8.45 26.74 12.41
N GLN A 157 -7.88 26.20 13.49
CA GLN A 157 -8.59 25.97 14.76
C GLN A 157 -8.40 27.11 15.79
N GLY A 158 -7.70 28.18 15.43
CA GLY A 158 -7.38 29.31 16.31
C GLY A 158 -8.09 30.63 15.97
N ARG A 159 -9.22 30.56 15.25
CA ARG A 159 -10.11 31.72 15.04
C ARG A 159 -11.54 31.37 15.40
#